data_354f871cd04bf25013d9c17ebd141cd3
#
_entry.id   354f871cd04bf25013d9c17ebd141cd3
#
_cell.length_a   1.000
_cell.length_b   1.000
_cell.length_c   1.000
_cell.angle_alpha   90.00
_cell.angle_beta   90.00
_cell.angle_gamma   90.00
#
_symmetry.space_group_name_H-M   'P 1'
#
loop_
_entity.id
_entity.type
_entity.pdbx_description
1 polymer ?
#
loop_
_entity_poly.entity_id
_entity_poly.type
_entity_poly.pdbx_seq_one_letter_code
_entity_poly.pdbx_strand_id
1 'polypeptide(L)'
;MNLSFIKKALPLIALLLLATTGVAQDTWTIKTQSEWEQNIASKKQLELKDGMVSPTAKTATFQSQLKRFENKRTAQSITFEQSAVWENWNPVKNIGTRSMGGAPVFLSLGPDNYWMFAAYRNKKKEKGEPAKLDGFDIPLFTTQNSNEFQSRGGLKESKGGYHAWQSRDMVNWVHHGQASTGQYVTSAEFADGKAYIYHDFPNDQDPHLVIDSDLTDGKPGKDMGMAFKDPTDGSDAAIFRDLKGKFHLILEDWSPIDASTHAWDSPLAVHAVSEDGIKDFKILAPPVDERTNPTDKFSEYPHPHWHRDDPKNYPGKPAPKKVRQHKIKAGQMTAYGKYEIHEPEQNAYGDWAAIAIGGQHYLFCDFDPVDGHGKQGMSVGWFTASSIDGPFKFCGNVGKGHPDPDIMFAEGQFYLVTQTPNDFVSPGPWVETVEVRVGVDTNNDAKVDTWSEWQAVKEGYDYTPGFSKHVKKKSAAMDLSKLPQGFGFQFEVRMTDTTKNKSKPILDSIELQFNNVKP
;
A
#
# COMPACT_ATOMS: atom_id res chain seq x y z
N MET A 1 67.66 19.11 -23.19
CA MET A 1 67.63 19.41 -24.61
C MET A 1 66.41 18.79 -25.23
N ASN A 2 65.65 19.60 -25.92
CA ASN A 2 64.50 19.32 -26.78
C ASN A 2 63.25 18.68 -26.20
N LEU A 3 62.34 19.57 -25.80
CA LEU A 3 60.88 19.37 -25.67
C LEU A 3 60.28 19.34 -27.11
N SER A 4 59.56 18.29 -27.42
CA SER A 4 58.68 18.21 -28.60
C SER A 4 57.23 18.24 -28.15
N PHE A 5 56.53 19.33 -28.46
CA PHE A 5 55.11 19.55 -28.28
C PHE A 5 54.32 18.71 -29.31
N ILE A 6 53.50 17.80 -28.86
CA ILE A 6 52.44 17.18 -29.69
C ILE A 6 51.12 17.86 -29.37
N LYS A 7 50.69 18.71 -30.28
CA LYS A 7 49.32 19.26 -30.30
C LYS A 7 48.33 18.13 -30.67
N LYS A 8 47.51 17.68 -29.72
CA LYS A 8 46.33 16.88 -30.03
C LYS A 8 45.18 17.81 -30.36
N ALA A 9 44.73 17.77 -31.60
CA ALA A 9 43.50 18.40 -32.05
C ALA A 9 42.29 17.63 -31.45
N LEU A 10 41.41 18.29 -30.69
CA LEU A 10 40.11 17.80 -30.35
C LEU A 10 39.17 17.94 -31.55
N PRO A 11 38.39 16.92 -31.92
CA PRO A 11 37.30 17.10 -32.85
C PRO A 11 36.13 17.81 -32.15
N LEU A 12 35.74 18.92 -32.73
CA LEU A 12 34.51 19.67 -32.36
C LEU A 12 33.31 18.81 -32.77
N ILE A 13 32.71 18.08 -31.83
CA ILE A 13 31.42 17.42 -32.04
C ILE A 13 30.36 18.51 -31.98
N ALA A 14 29.88 18.92 -33.13
CA ALA A 14 28.70 19.74 -33.25
C ALA A 14 27.49 18.92 -32.78
N LEU A 15 27.00 19.19 -31.56
CA LEU A 15 25.75 18.68 -31.04
C LEU A 15 24.62 19.37 -31.82
N LEU A 16 24.07 18.70 -32.84
CA LEU A 16 22.81 19.10 -33.46
C LEU A 16 21.72 18.93 -32.42
N LEU A 17 21.35 19.98 -31.73
CA LEU A 17 20.08 20.08 -31.01
C LEU A 17 18.95 20.02 -32.05
N LEU A 18 18.42 18.84 -32.29
CA LEU A 18 17.09 18.69 -32.88
C LEU A 18 16.11 19.33 -31.90
N ALA A 19 15.80 20.59 -32.13
CA ALA A 19 14.63 21.23 -31.52
C ALA A 19 13.40 20.46 -32.05
N THR A 20 12.94 19.44 -31.31
CA THR A 20 11.58 18.98 -31.46
C THR A 20 10.72 20.17 -31.08
N THR A 21 10.09 20.80 -32.07
CA THR A 21 9.01 21.76 -31.83
C THR A 21 7.89 20.98 -31.16
N GLY A 22 7.94 20.88 -29.84
CA GLY A 22 6.84 20.37 -29.03
C GLY A 22 5.65 21.28 -29.34
N VAL A 23 4.61 20.72 -29.91
CA VAL A 23 3.31 21.41 -30.01
C VAL A 23 2.93 21.74 -28.58
N ALA A 24 2.76 23.02 -28.27
CA ALA A 24 2.33 23.42 -26.93
C ALA A 24 0.99 22.72 -26.64
N GLN A 25 0.99 21.85 -25.65
CA GLN A 25 -0.17 21.11 -25.21
C GLN A 25 -0.90 21.96 -24.17
N ASP A 26 -2.13 22.36 -24.49
CA ASP A 26 -3.00 23.03 -23.54
C ASP A 26 -3.74 21.98 -22.71
N THR A 27 -3.83 22.19 -21.41
CA THR A 27 -4.53 21.29 -20.49
C THR A 27 -5.62 22.06 -19.74
N TRP A 28 -6.78 21.45 -19.61
CA TRP A 28 -7.85 21.91 -18.73
C TRP A 28 -8.03 20.91 -17.60
N THR A 29 -7.57 21.30 -16.41
CA THR A 29 -7.62 20.46 -15.21
C THR A 29 -8.65 21.01 -14.23
N ILE A 30 -9.39 20.10 -13.58
CA ILE A 30 -10.36 20.38 -12.52
C ILE A 30 -10.04 19.42 -11.38
N LYS A 31 -9.55 19.92 -10.22
CA LYS A 31 -9.10 19.08 -9.09
C LYS A 31 -9.32 19.71 -7.70
N THR A 32 -9.59 20.99 -7.62
CA THR A 32 -9.84 21.66 -6.34
C THR A 32 -11.32 21.93 -6.15
N GLN A 33 -11.76 22.10 -4.91
CA GLN A 33 -13.15 22.44 -4.59
C GLN A 33 -13.64 23.64 -5.42
N SER A 34 -12.84 24.69 -5.48
CA SER A 34 -13.17 25.91 -6.24
C SER A 34 -13.25 25.65 -7.75
N GLU A 35 -12.34 24.84 -8.31
CA GLU A 35 -12.38 24.49 -9.74
C GLU A 35 -13.62 23.65 -10.07
N TRP A 36 -14.01 22.70 -9.21
CA TRP A 36 -15.25 21.96 -9.38
C TRP A 36 -16.47 22.87 -9.38
N GLU A 37 -16.57 23.77 -8.41
CA GLU A 37 -17.69 24.72 -8.29
C GLU A 37 -17.79 25.64 -9.49
N GLN A 38 -16.66 26.08 -10.03
CA GLN A 38 -16.61 27.00 -11.19
C GLN A 38 -16.88 26.28 -12.53
N ASN A 39 -16.50 25.03 -12.64
CA ASN A 39 -16.53 24.30 -13.92
C ASN A 39 -17.71 23.34 -14.07
N ILE A 40 -18.55 23.14 -13.06
CA ILE A 40 -19.80 22.37 -13.19
C ILE A 40 -20.95 23.32 -13.53
N ALA A 41 -21.52 23.19 -14.73
CA ALA A 41 -22.67 23.95 -15.18
C ALA A 41 -24.00 23.44 -14.61
N SER A 42 -24.12 22.11 -14.52
CA SER A 42 -25.31 21.46 -13.95
C SER A 42 -24.94 20.13 -13.29
N LYS A 43 -25.68 19.77 -12.24
CA LYS A 43 -25.49 18.51 -11.53
C LYS A 43 -26.79 17.95 -11.00
N LYS A 44 -26.87 16.62 -10.91
CA LYS A 44 -27.99 15.89 -10.32
C LYS A 44 -27.46 14.76 -9.45
N GLN A 45 -27.92 14.71 -8.19
CA GLN A 45 -27.57 13.67 -7.23
C GLN A 45 -26.04 13.52 -7.01
N LEU A 46 -25.35 14.65 -6.98
CA LEU A 46 -23.90 14.77 -6.86
C LEU A 46 -23.54 15.63 -5.66
N GLU A 47 -22.60 15.14 -4.87
CA GLU A 47 -21.94 15.88 -3.80
C GLU A 47 -20.58 16.38 -4.28
N LEU A 48 -20.21 17.59 -3.87
CA LEU A 48 -18.87 18.16 -3.96
C LEU A 48 -18.40 18.40 -2.55
N LYS A 49 -17.35 17.71 -2.15
CA LYS A 49 -16.81 17.84 -0.80
C LYS A 49 -15.29 17.58 -0.82
N ASP A 50 -14.56 18.46 -0.14
CA ASP A 50 -13.10 18.33 0.04
C ASP A 50 -12.31 18.18 -1.28
N GLY A 51 -12.77 18.84 -2.35
CA GLY A 51 -12.17 18.75 -3.68
C GLY A 51 -12.53 17.49 -4.46
N MET A 52 -13.45 16.69 -3.96
CA MET A 52 -13.90 15.43 -4.58
C MET A 52 -15.36 15.50 -5.01
N VAL A 53 -15.70 14.66 -5.97
CA VAL A 53 -17.04 14.51 -6.52
C VAL A 53 -17.53 13.08 -6.37
N SER A 54 -18.69 12.88 -5.74
CA SER A 54 -19.27 11.55 -5.53
C SER A 54 -20.79 11.53 -5.72
N PRO A 55 -21.39 10.37 -6.06
CA PRO A 55 -22.84 10.24 -6.16
C PRO A 55 -23.50 10.22 -4.77
N THR A 56 -24.65 10.92 -4.64
CA THR A 56 -25.52 10.86 -3.44
C THR A 56 -26.69 9.90 -3.62
N ALA A 57 -26.83 9.27 -4.79
CA ALA A 57 -27.82 8.25 -5.10
C ALA A 57 -27.23 7.25 -6.09
N LYS A 58 -28.01 6.20 -6.43
CA LYS A 58 -27.56 5.13 -7.33
C LYS A 58 -26.93 5.63 -8.63
N THR A 59 -27.41 6.75 -9.18
CA THR A 59 -26.85 7.39 -10.37
C THR A 59 -26.77 8.88 -10.17
N ALA A 60 -25.61 9.45 -10.40
CA ALA A 60 -25.37 10.89 -10.43
C ALA A 60 -24.92 11.32 -11.83
N THR A 61 -25.21 12.54 -12.19
CA THR A 61 -24.75 13.13 -13.45
C THR A 61 -24.30 14.55 -13.23
N PHE A 62 -23.33 14.99 -14.01
CA PHE A 62 -22.97 16.39 -14.09
C PHE A 62 -22.47 16.75 -15.49
N GLN A 63 -22.58 18.03 -15.81
CA GLN A 63 -22.12 18.60 -17.05
C GLN A 63 -21.16 19.74 -16.73
N SER A 64 -20.06 19.81 -17.45
CA SER A 64 -19.11 20.90 -17.28
C SER A 64 -19.61 22.21 -17.90
N GLN A 65 -19.01 23.35 -17.53
CA GLN A 65 -19.04 24.55 -18.33
C GLN A 65 -18.43 24.30 -19.72
N LEU A 66 -18.77 25.10 -20.71
CA LEU A 66 -18.12 25.09 -22.02
C LEU A 66 -16.77 25.80 -21.91
N LYS A 67 -15.68 25.06 -22.04
CA LYS A 67 -14.32 25.59 -22.13
C LYS A 67 -14.10 26.14 -23.54
N ARG A 68 -13.89 27.46 -23.68
CA ARG A 68 -13.73 28.11 -24.97
C ARG A 68 -12.30 28.53 -25.26
N PHE A 69 -11.95 28.54 -26.53
CA PHE A 69 -10.67 28.93 -27.08
C PHE A 69 -10.84 29.95 -28.18
N GLU A 70 -9.90 30.85 -28.35
CA GLU A 70 -9.90 31.84 -29.44
C GLU A 70 -9.71 31.18 -30.82
N ASN A 71 -8.89 30.12 -30.85
CA ASN A 71 -8.60 29.34 -32.06
C ASN A 71 -9.06 27.91 -31.86
N LYS A 72 -9.38 27.23 -32.97
CA LYS A 72 -9.75 25.83 -32.95
C LYS A 72 -8.67 24.99 -32.27
N ARG A 73 -9.11 23.98 -31.49
CA ARG A 73 -8.28 22.97 -30.84
C ARG A 73 -8.72 21.59 -31.29
N THR A 74 -7.81 20.63 -31.17
CA THR A 74 -8.12 19.22 -31.23
C THR A 74 -8.02 18.65 -29.83
N ALA A 75 -9.11 18.08 -29.31
CA ALA A 75 -9.06 17.33 -28.06
C ALA A 75 -8.30 16.00 -28.28
N GLN A 76 -7.46 15.60 -27.32
CA GLN A 76 -6.68 14.39 -27.38
C GLN A 76 -7.24 13.32 -26.46
N SER A 77 -7.49 13.66 -25.22
CA SER A 77 -8.01 12.75 -24.21
C SER A 77 -8.75 13.49 -23.11
N ILE A 78 -9.65 12.80 -22.45
CA ILE A 78 -10.17 13.16 -21.13
C ILE A 78 -9.80 12.05 -20.16
N THR A 79 -9.19 12.41 -19.03
CA THR A 79 -8.68 11.50 -18.02
C THR A 79 -9.34 11.79 -16.69
N PHE A 80 -9.65 10.75 -15.94
CA PHE A 80 -10.25 10.79 -14.62
C PHE A 80 -9.31 10.13 -13.62
N GLU A 81 -9.10 10.78 -12.50
CA GLU A 81 -8.28 10.26 -11.41
C GLU A 81 -9.10 10.18 -10.13
N GLN A 82 -8.77 9.20 -9.34
CA GLN A 82 -9.22 9.06 -7.98
C GLN A 82 -8.00 8.76 -7.11
N SER A 83 -7.80 9.55 -6.08
CA SER A 83 -6.93 9.15 -4.97
C SER A 83 -7.58 7.93 -4.34
N ALA A 84 -6.82 6.87 -4.15
CA ALA A 84 -7.37 5.68 -3.53
C ALA A 84 -7.96 6.05 -2.17
N VAL A 85 -9.25 5.82 -2.02
CA VAL A 85 -9.97 6.03 -0.78
C VAL A 85 -10.26 4.65 -0.20
N TRP A 86 -9.50 4.26 0.80
CA TRP A 86 -9.57 2.95 1.42
C TRP A 86 -10.67 2.89 2.51
N GLU A 87 -11.83 3.48 2.23
CA GLU A 87 -12.90 3.64 3.23
C GLU A 87 -13.80 2.42 3.38
N ASN A 88 -13.71 1.45 2.45
CA ASN A 88 -14.64 0.33 2.45
C ASN A 88 -14.06 -0.90 3.11
N TRP A 89 -14.71 -1.33 4.19
CA TRP A 89 -14.47 -2.63 4.80
C TRP A 89 -15.43 -3.67 4.20
N ASN A 90 -15.11 -4.16 3.00
CA ASN A 90 -15.94 -5.12 2.28
C ASN A 90 -15.36 -6.52 2.42
N PRO A 91 -15.89 -7.38 3.32
CA PRO A 91 -15.39 -8.74 3.46
C PRO A 91 -15.51 -9.50 2.15
N VAL A 92 -14.41 -10.08 1.70
CA VAL A 92 -14.33 -10.95 0.52
C VAL A 92 -14.50 -12.39 0.98
N LYS A 93 -15.54 -13.05 0.51
CA LYS A 93 -15.83 -14.43 0.90
C LYS A 93 -14.99 -15.42 0.11
N ASN A 94 -14.70 -16.56 0.75
CA ASN A 94 -13.99 -17.69 0.15
C ASN A 94 -12.54 -17.39 -0.24
N ILE A 95 -11.90 -16.45 0.44
CA ILE A 95 -10.46 -16.18 0.32
C ILE A 95 -9.78 -16.79 1.54
N GLY A 96 -8.56 -17.31 1.34
CA GLY A 96 -7.81 -17.96 2.40
C GLY A 96 -8.37 -19.32 2.82
N THR A 97 -7.76 -19.96 3.80
CA THR A 97 -8.21 -21.22 4.37
C THR A 97 -8.32 -21.14 5.89
N ARG A 98 -9.08 -22.08 6.48
CA ARG A 98 -9.22 -22.16 7.95
C ARG A 98 -7.96 -22.64 8.67
N SER A 99 -7.00 -23.17 7.95
CA SER A 99 -5.73 -23.64 8.53
C SER A 99 -4.74 -22.52 8.77
N MET A 100 -4.89 -21.39 8.13
CA MET A 100 -4.08 -20.19 8.37
C MET A 100 -4.44 -19.56 9.72
N GLY A 101 -3.46 -19.00 10.38
CA GLY A 101 -3.65 -18.33 11.68
C GLY A 101 -2.61 -17.27 11.96
N GLY A 102 -2.88 -16.43 12.95
CA GLY A 102 -2.04 -15.27 13.25
C GLY A 102 -2.21 -14.16 12.22
N ALA A 103 -1.37 -13.16 12.26
CA ALA A 103 -1.27 -12.10 11.26
C ALA A 103 -0.67 -12.65 9.94
N PRO A 104 -1.46 -12.83 8.88
CA PRO A 104 -0.92 -13.34 7.63
C PRO A 104 -0.18 -12.25 6.88
N VAL A 105 0.90 -12.65 6.21
CA VAL A 105 1.74 -11.77 5.38
C VAL A 105 1.68 -12.23 3.93
N PHE A 106 1.53 -11.28 3.04
CA PHE A 106 1.40 -11.51 1.61
C PHE A 106 2.71 -11.37 0.84
N LEU A 107 2.80 -12.12 -0.27
CA LEU A 107 3.83 -11.94 -1.28
C LEU A 107 3.24 -12.22 -2.66
N SER A 108 3.11 -11.20 -3.50
CA SER A 108 2.65 -11.33 -4.88
C SER A 108 3.84 -11.39 -5.82
N LEU A 109 3.97 -12.47 -6.60
CA LEU A 109 5.05 -12.67 -7.56
C LEU A 109 4.62 -12.43 -9.01
N GLY A 110 3.45 -11.84 -9.21
CA GLY A 110 2.84 -11.59 -10.51
C GLY A 110 1.52 -12.34 -10.69
N PRO A 111 0.97 -12.35 -11.91
CA PRO A 111 -0.28 -13.05 -12.21
C PRO A 111 -0.20 -14.52 -11.81
N ASP A 112 -1.27 -15.06 -11.25
CA ASP A 112 -1.42 -16.47 -10.92
C ASP A 112 -0.33 -17.02 -9.96
N ASN A 113 0.34 -16.15 -9.18
CA ASN A 113 1.40 -16.59 -8.28
C ASN A 113 1.41 -15.76 -6.98
N TYR A 114 0.50 -16.12 -6.10
CA TYR A 114 0.25 -15.44 -4.83
C TYR A 114 0.67 -16.32 -3.67
N TRP A 115 1.36 -15.73 -2.73
CA TRP A 115 1.84 -16.42 -1.53
C TRP A 115 1.32 -15.74 -0.28
N MET A 116 1.13 -16.55 0.74
CA MET A 116 0.77 -16.10 2.08
C MET A 116 1.59 -16.88 3.11
N PHE A 117 2.12 -16.14 4.06
CA PHE A 117 2.82 -16.69 5.21
C PHE A 117 1.96 -16.49 6.45
N ALA A 118 1.69 -17.55 7.19
CA ALA A 118 0.86 -17.51 8.38
C ALA A 118 1.24 -18.63 9.36
N ALA A 119 0.83 -18.53 10.61
CA ALA A 119 0.90 -19.64 11.53
C ALA A 119 -0.05 -20.76 11.09
N TYR A 120 0.38 -22.01 11.23
CA TYR A 120 -0.45 -23.17 10.87
C TYR A 120 -1.29 -23.62 12.05
N ARG A 121 -2.61 -23.48 11.94
CA ARG A 121 -3.55 -23.82 13.00
C ARG A 121 -3.88 -25.31 13.11
N ASN A 122 -3.79 -26.06 12.00
CA ASN A 122 -4.17 -27.46 11.99
C ASN A 122 -3.03 -28.34 12.50
N LYS A 123 -3.20 -28.88 13.69
CA LYS A 123 -2.22 -29.74 14.36
C LYS A 123 -2.42 -31.24 14.10
N LYS A 124 -3.43 -31.62 13.33
CA LYS A 124 -3.73 -33.01 13.03
C LYS A 124 -3.05 -33.41 11.72
N LYS A 125 -2.37 -34.54 11.71
CA LYS A 125 -1.92 -35.16 10.47
C LYS A 125 -3.13 -35.45 9.59
N GLU A 126 -3.20 -34.79 8.47
CA GLU A 126 -4.17 -35.09 7.43
C GLU A 126 -3.53 -36.08 6.45
N LYS A 127 -4.11 -37.28 6.36
CA LYS A 127 -3.87 -38.16 5.24
C LYS A 127 -4.93 -37.82 4.18
N GLY A 128 -4.61 -36.86 3.33
CA GLY A 128 -5.50 -36.53 2.23
C GLY A 128 -5.43 -37.54 1.09
N GLU A 129 -6.48 -37.61 0.31
CA GLU A 129 -6.48 -38.37 -0.93
C GLU A 129 -5.76 -37.58 -2.03
N PRO A 130 -5.14 -38.27 -3.00
CA PRO A 130 -4.53 -37.61 -4.14
C PRO A 130 -5.52 -36.68 -4.84
N ALA A 131 -5.08 -35.48 -5.15
CA ALA A 131 -5.89 -34.44 -5.77
C ALA A 131 -5.15 -33.78 -6.93
N LYS A 132 -5.91 -33.10 -7.79
CA LYS A 132 -5.38 -32.23 -8.83
C LYS A 132 -5.97 -30.84 -8.66
N LEU A 133 -5.16 -29.83 -8.88
CA LEU A 133 -5.57 -28.45 -8.94
C LEU A 133 -4.92 -27.83 -10.18
N ASP A 134 -5.72 -27.15 -10.97
CA ASP A 134 -5.24 -26.55 -12.21
C ASP A 134 -4.09 -25.55 -11.93
N GLY A 135 -3.08 -25.61 -12.78
CA GLY A 135 -1.88 -24.78 -12.65
C GLY A 135 -0.82 -25.30 -11.67
N PHE A 136 -1.03 -26.47 -11.06
CA PHE A 136 -0.04 -27.11 -10.17
C PHE A 136 0.35 -28.50 -10.72
N ASP A 137 1.61 -28.65 -11.12
CA ASP A 137 2.16 -29.91 -11.65
C ASP A 137 2.89 -30.73 -10.58
N ILE A 138 2.56 -30.52 -9.31
CA ILE A 138 3.12 -31.26 -8.17
C ILE A 138 2.09 -32.20 -7.56
N PRO A 139 2.50 -33.29 -6.90
CA PRO A 139 1.58 -34.14 -6.16
C PRO A 139 0.87 -33.37 -5.05
N LEU A 140 -0.44 -33.31 -5.12
CA LEU A 140 -1.31 -32.67 -4.16
C LEU A 140 -2.21 -33.67 -3.45
N PHE A 141 -2.67 -33.30 -2.27
CA PHE A 141 -3.54 -34.08 -1.40
C PHE A 141 -4.63 -33.17 -0.83
N THR A 142 -5.84 -33.70 -0.76
CA THR A 142 -6.97 -32.98 -0.15
C THR A 142 -6.76 -32.77 1.33
N THR A 143 -7.41 -31.75 1.89
CA THR A 143 -7.56 -31.54 3.33
C THR A 143 -9.04 -31.60 3.72
N GLN A 144 -9.34 -31.42 5.00
CA GLN A 144 -10.73 -31.23 5.44
C GLN A 144 -11.34 -29.88 4.99
N ASN A 145 -10.53 -28.94 4.54
CA ASN A 145 -10.97 -27.67 3.96
C ASN A 145 -11.09 -27.84 2.44
N SER A 146 -12.25 -27.59 1.90
CA SER A 146 -12.54 -27.84 0.47
C SER A 146 -11.70 -27.00 -0.49
N ASN A 147 -11.13 -25.89 -0.04
CA ASN A 147 -10.29 -24.99 -0.83
C ASN A 147 -8.81 -25.01 -0.44
N GLU A 148 -8.39 -26.00 0.37
CA GLU A 148 -7.01 -26.18 0.74
C GLU A 148 -6.49 -27.54 0.32
N PHE A 149 -5.34 -27.54 -0.29
CA PHE A 149 -4.59 -28.71 -0.72
C PHE A 149 -3.24 -28.72 -0.02
N GLN A 150 -2.63 -29.88 0.11
CA GLN A 150 -1.29 -30.00 0.67
C GLN A 150 -0.33 -30.58 -0.36
N SER A 151 0.85 -30.00 -0.47
CA SER A 151 1.99 -30.62 -1.14
C SER A 151 2.63 -31.68 -0.23
N ARG A 152 3.64 -32.38 -0.73
CA ARG A 152 4.41 -33.31 0.10
C ARG A 152 5.08 -32.63 1.30
N GLY A 153 5.49 -31.35 1.14
CA GLY A 153 6.02 -30.53 2.23
C GLY A 153 4.97 -30.23 3.29
N GLY A 154 3.77 -29.85 2.85
CA GLY A 154 2.64 -29.57 3.73
C GLY A 154 2.14 -30.75 4.55
N LEU A 155 2.33 -31.98 4.05
CA LEU A 155 2.01 -33.21 4.78
C LEU A 155 2.99 -33.54 5.92
N LYS A 156 4.13 -32.85 5.99
CA LYS A 156 5.10 -33.09 7.07
C LYS A 156 4.60 -32.41 8.35
N GLU A 157 4.89 -33.06 9.47
CA GLU A 157 4.68 -32.41 10.76
C GLU A 157 5.56 -31.19 10.88
N SER A 158 4.93 -30.06 11.24
CA SER A 158 5.64 -28.85 11.57
C SER A 158 5.40 -28.47 13.03
N LYS A 159 6.43 -27.96 13.68
CA LYS A 159 6.42 -27.60 15.10
C LYS A 159 6.47 -26.08 15.32
N GLY A 160 5.66 -25.33 14.64
CA GLY A 160 5.60 -23.88 14.82
C GLY A 160 6.23 -23.11 13.66
N GLY A 161 6.55 -21.87 13.87
CA GLY A 161 6.96 -20.95 12.83
C GLY A 161 5.82 -20.56 11.88
N TYR A 162 6.19 -19.98 10.77
CA TYR A 162 5.26 -19.60 9.71
C TYR A 162 5.38 -20.56 8.53
N HIS A 163 4.23 -20.87 7.95
CA HIS A 163 4.09 -21.77 6.80
C HIS A 163 3.78 -20.97 5.56
N ALA A 164 4.04 -21.55 4.39
CA ALA A 164 3.76 -20.98 3.10
C ALA A 164 2.53 -21.64 2.46
N TRP A 165 1.62 -20.82 1.96
CA TRP A 165 0.54 -21.21 1.08
C TRP A 165 0.70 -20.50 -0.25
N GLN A 166 0.47 -21.22 -1.34
CA GLN A 166 0.45 -20.68 -2.69
C GLN A 166 -0.95 -20.74 -3.28
N SER A 167 -1.36 -19.70 -3.96
CA SER A 167 -2.60 -19.65 -4.73
C SER A 167 -2.35 -19.11 -6.14
N ARG A 168 -3.22 -19.48 -7.07
CA ARG A 168 -3.26 -18.92 -8.43
C ARG A 168 -4.51 -18.09 -8.69
N ASP A 169 -5.47 -18.11 -7.76
CA ASP A 169 -6.80 -17.53 -7.92
C ASP A 169 -7.33 -16.86 -6.64
N MET A 170 -6.50 -16.77 -5.60
CA MET A 170 -6.85 -16.28 -4.26
C MET A 170 -7.93 -17.11 -3.53
N VAL A 171 -8.48 -18.13 -4.16
CA VAL A 171 -9.56 -18.98 -3.64
C VAL A 171 -9.02 -20.32 -3.18
N ASN A 172 -8.29 -21.01 -4.05
CA ASN A 172 -7.71 -22.32 -3.81
C ASN A 172 -6.26 -22.19 -3.40
N TRP A 173 -5.89 -22.83 -2.29
CA TRP A 173 -4.58 -22.67 -1.67
C TRP A 173 -3.86 -24.00 -1.51
N VAL A 174 -2.60 -24.02 -1.87
CA VAL A 174 -1.69 -25.17 -1.65
C VAL A 174 -0.78 -24.86 -0.47
N HIS A 175 -0.94 -25.60 0.60
CA HIS A 175 -0.03 -25.56 1.75
C HIS A 175 1.24 -26.31 1.45
N HIS A 176 2.37 -25.63 1.44
CA HIS A 176 3.68 -26.21 1.13
C HIS A 176 4.46 -26.65 2.36
N GLY A 177 4.11 -26.19 3.53
CA GLY A 177 4.78 -26.49 4.80
C GLY A 177 5.50 -25.28 5.38
N GLN A 178 6.44 -25.53 6.26
CA GLN A 178 7.14 -24.48 7.00
C GLN A 178 8.10 -23.69 6.09
N ALA A 179 7.98 -22.38 6.08
CA ALA A 179 8.86 -21.46 5.37
C ALA A 179 9.83 -20.73 6.32
N SER A 180 9.43 -20.51 7.56
CA SER A 180 10.25 -19.87 8.58
C SER A 180 10.06 -20.55 9.94
N THR A 181 11.14 -20.70 10.69
CA THR A 181 11.10 -21.11 12.10
C THR A 181 10.85 -19.92 13.04
N GLY A 182 10.98 -18.69 12.52
CA GLY A 182 10.69 -17.45 13.24
C GLY A 182 9.22 -17.37 13.64
N GLN A 183 8.99 -16.66 14.72
CA GLN A 183 7.63 -16.29 15.14
C GLN A 183 7.38 -14.84 14.74
N TYR A 184 6.12 -14.50 14.53
CA TYR A 184 5.74 -13.14 14.17
C TYR A 184 6.42 -12.65 12.89
N VAL A 185 6.14 -13.34 11.76
CA VAL A 185 6.50 -12.82 10.44
C VAL A 185 5.75 -11.52 10.25
N THR A 186 6.48 -10.44 9.99
CA THR A 186 5.93 -9.10 9.89
C THR A 186 5.76 -8.66 8.45
N SER A 187 6.66 -9.09 7.56
CA SER A 187 6.58 -8.73 6.15
C SER A 187 7.42 -9.66 5.28
N ALA A 188 7.14 -9.68 3.99
CA ALA A 188 7.92 -10.41 3.00
C ALA A 188 8.14 -9.59 1.73
N GLU A 189 9.26 -9.84 1.04
CA GLU A 189 9.61 -9.24 -0.24
C GLU A 189 10.28 -10.28 -1.14
N PHE A 190 10.34 -10.01 -2.44
CA PHE A 190 10.94 -10.90 -3.41
C PHE A 190 12.04 -10.17 -4.20
N ALA A 191 13.22 -10.75 -4.20
CA ALA A 191 14.35 -10.25 -4.95
C ALA A 191 15.26 -11.39 -5.39
N ASP A 192 15.87 -11.27 -6.57
CA ASP A 192 16.86 -12.21 -7.10
C ASP A 192 16.41 -13.69 -7.08
N GLY A 193 15.11 -13.91 -7.35
CA GLY A 193 14.53 -15.26 -7.37
C GLY A 193 14.29 -15.87 -5.98
N LYS A 194 14.32 -15.09 -4.91
CA LYS A 194 14.19 -15.55 -3.52
C LYS A 194 13.17 -14.74 -2.75
N ALA A 195 12.52 -15.40 -1.80
CA ALA A 195 11.69 -14.73 -0.80
C ALA A 195 12.55 -14.28 0.40
N TYR A 196 12.41 -13.03 0.76
CA TYR A 196 12.97 -12.41 1.95
C TYR A 196 11.85 -12.30 2.98
N ILE A 197 11.92 -13.08 4.04
CA ILE A 197 10.87 -13.20 5.05
C ILE A 197 11.40 -12.60 6.35
N TYR A 198 10.85 -11.44 6.72
CA TYR A 198 11.24 -10.75 7.95
C TYR A 198 10.32 -11.17 9.09
N HIS A 199 10.90 -11.31 10.27
CA HIS A 199 10.18 -11.69 11.47
C HIS A 199 10.82 -11.06 12.70
N ASP A 200 10.05 -10.83 13.71
CA ASP A 200 10.54 -10.35 14.98
C ASP A 200 11.20 -11.46 15.77
N PHE A 201 12.32 -11.15 16.41
CA PHE A 201 13.03 -12.12 17.22
C PHE A 201 13.63 -11.46 18.49
N PRO A 202 13.51 -12.12 19.63
CA PRO A 202 12.77 -13.37 19.92
C PRO A 202 11.25 -13.17 20.01
N ASN A 203 10.76 -11.99 20.05
CA ASN A 203 9.35 -11.56 20.10
C ASN A 203 9.30 -10.05 20.29
N ASP A 204 8.59 -9.36 19.43
CA ASP A 204 8.47 -7.90 19.48
C ASP A 204 9.82 -7.18 19.54
N GLN A 205 10.76 -7.52 18.69
CA GLN A 205 12.11 -6.98 18.71
C GLN A 205 12.67 -6.80 17.32
N ASP A 206 13.96 -6.48 17.26
CA ASP A 206 14.67 -6.21 16.02
C ASP A 206 14.36 -7.21 14.90
N PRO A 207 14.17 -6.76 13.65
CA PRO A 207 13.85 -7.64 12.55
C PRO A 207 14.97 -8.61 12.22
N HIS A 208 14.63 -9.87 12.17
CA HIS A 208 15.45 -10.98 11.68
C HIS A 208 14.98 -11.39 10.29
N LEU A 209 15.85 -12.04 9.53
CA LEU A 209 15.60 -12.38 8.14
C LEU A 209 15.82 -13.88 7.89
N VAL A 210 14.86 -14.49 7.21
CA VAL A 210 14.99 -15.78 6.54
C VAL A 210 14.95 -15.54 5.03
N ILE A 211 15.88 -16.12 4.28
CA ILE A 211 15.87 -16.11 2.81
C ILE A 211 15.56 -17.52 2.31
N ASP A 212 14.50 -17.63 1.53
CA ASP A 212 14.05 -18.87 0.94
C ASP A 212 14.13 -18.83 -0.59
N SER A 213 14.79 -19.82 -1.18
CA SER A 213 14.92 -19.99 -2.63
C SER A 213 13.91 -20.97 -3.22
N ASP A 214 13.19 -21.71 -2.41
CA ASP A 214 12.18 -22.70 -2.82
C ASP A 214 11.08 -22.86 -1.78
N LEU A 215 10.10 -21.98 -1.81
CA LEU A 215 8.95 -22.01 -0.91
C LEU A 215 8.09 -23.28 -1.04
N THR A 216 8.35 -24.14 -2.04
CA THR A 216 7.56 -25.35 -2.29
C THR A 216 8.09 -26.60 -1.61
N ASP A 217 9.31 -26.60 -1.09
CA ASP A 217 10.00 -27.79 -0.56
C ASP A 217 9.58 -28.15 0.88
N GLY A 218 8.86 -27.25 1.55
CA GLY A 218 8.34 -27.41 2.91
C GLY A 218 9.42 -27.44 3.97
N LYS A 219 10.52 -26.73 3.73
CA LYS A 219 11.60 -26.53 4.69
C LYS A 219 11.78 -25.04 4.92
N PRO A 220 12.14 -24.64 6.13
CA PRO A 220 12.52 -23.26 6.40
C PRO A 220 13.67 -22.82 5.50
N GLY A 221 13.58 -21.60 4.99
CA GLY A 221 14.67 -20.95 4.30
C GLY A 221 15.90 -20.79 5.19
N LYS A 222 16.95 -20.22 4.63
CA LYS A 222 18.20 -19.94 5.34
C LYS A 222 18.01 -18.79 6.33
N ASP A 223 18.21 -19.06 7.61
CA ASP A 223 18.28 -18.03 8.64
C ASP A 223 19.54 -17.17 8.43
N MET A 224 19.33 -15.87 8.25
CA MET A 224 20.39 -14.86 8.08
C MET A 224 20.69 -14.12 9.38
N GLY A 225 19.94 -14.37 10.44
CA GLY A 225 20.04 -13.65 11.71
C GLY A 225 19.40 -12.28 11.67
N MET A 226 19.85 -11.40 12.57
CA MET A 226 19.36 -10.03 12.69
C MET A 226 19.74 -9.21 11.45
N ALA A 227 18.74 -8.69 10.73
CA ALA A 227 18.94 -7.84 9.56
C ALA A 227 19.22 -6.38 9.95
N PHE A 228 18.53 -5.89 10.96
CA PHE A 228 18.66 -4.53 11.45
C PHE A 228 18.54 -4.49 12.98
N LYS A 229 19.49 -3.82 13.62
CA LYS A 229 19.37 -3.50 15.04
C LYS A 229 18.71 -2.14 15.16
N ASP A 230 17.44 -2.15 15.52
CA ASP A 230 16.69 -0.94 15.72
C ASP A 230 17.12 -0.22 17.02
N PRO A 231 17.53 1.06 16.91
CA PRO A 231 17.90 1.82 18.10
C PRO A 231 16.73 2.15 19.03
N THR A 232 15.49 1.98 18.57
CA THR A 232 14.28 2.34 19.31
C THR A 232 13.55 1.13 19.90
N ASP A 233 14.10 -0.05 19.73
CA ASP A 233 13.47 -1.34 20.12
C ASP A 233 12.12 -1.60 19.42
N GLY A 234 11.98 -1.09 18.19
CA GLY A 234 10.78 -1.23 17.37
C GLY A 234 10.56 -2.64 16.85
N SER A 235 9.36 -2.91 16.41
CA SER A 235 8.90 -4.19 15.88
C SER A 235 7.98 -4.01 14.69
N ASP A 236 7.40 -5.10 14.22
CA ASP A 236 6.30 -5.15 13.25
C ASP A 236 6.60 -4.35 11.97
N ALA A 237 7.75 -4.73 11.37
CA ALA A 237 8.32 -4.03 10.24
C ALA A 237 7.60 -4.31 8.93
N ALA A 238 7.24 -3.28 8.17
CA ALA A 238 7.03 -3.39 6.74
C ALA A 238 8.37 -3.43 6.01
N ILE A 239 8.55 -4.37 5.11
CA ILE A 239 9.62 -4.33 4.11
C ILE A 239 9.04 -3.84 2.77
N PHE A 240 9.74 -2.95 2.12
CA PHE A 240 9.38 -2.43 0.80
C PHE A 240 10.64 -2.30 -0.07
N ARG A 241 10.64 -2.87 -1.26
CA ARG A 241 11.75 -2.74 -2.20
C ARG A 241 11.41 -1.67 -3.23
N ASP A 242 12.19 -0.58 -3.29
CA ASP A 242 11.98 0.49 -4.25
C ASP A 242 12.34 0.07 -5.69
N LEU A 243 11.95 0.86 -6.69
CA LEU A 243 12.23 0.57 -8.11
C LEU A 243 13.73 0.65 -8.47
N LYS A 244 14.58 1.13 -7.57
CA LYS A 244 16.05 1.10 -7.72
C LYS A 244 16.65 -0.17 -7.11
N GLY A 245 15.82 -0.98 -6.44
CA GLY A 245 16.20 -2.24 -5.82
C GLY A 245 16.59 -2.14 -4.35
N LYS A 246 16.51 -0.97 -3.72
CA LYS A 246 16.82 -0.79 -2.30
C LYS A 246 15.67 -1.27 -1.43
N PHE A 247 16.02 -1.82 -0.28
CA PHE A 247 15.08 -2.33 0.70
C PHE A 247 14.86 -1.29 1.80
N HIS A 248 13.61 -0.93 2.03
CA HIS A 248 13.18 -0.01 3.06
C HIS A 248 12.45 -0.78 4.16
N LEU A 249 12.87 -0.58 5.40
CA LEU A 249 12.17 -1.05 6.58
C LEU A 249 11.44 0.14 7.23
N ILE A 250 10.16 -0.05 7.51
CA ILE A 250 9.35 0.89 8.29
C ILE A 250 8.86 0.13 9.51
N LEU A 251 9.24 0.60 10.70
CA LEU A 251 8.98 -0.07 11.97
C LEU A 251 8.32 0.90 12.94
N GLU A 252 7.79 0.37 14.01
CA GLU A 252 7.39 1.17 15.17
C GLU A 252 8.60 1.86 15.80
N ASP A 253 8.44 3.10 16.23
CA ASP A 253 9.44 3.81 17.05
C ASP A 253 8.98 3.83 18.51
N TRP A 254 9.50 2.93 19.32
CA TRP A 254 9.16 2.82 20.74
C TRP A 254 9.90 3.80 21.64
N SER A 255 10.79 4.62 21.09
CA SER A 255 11.56 5.58 21.86
C SER A 255 10.72 6.66 22.57
N PRO A 256 9.66 7.21 21.93
CA PRO A 256 8.86 8.25 22.57
C PRO A 256 7.73 7.69 23.45
N ILE A 257 7.56 6.38 23.51
CA ILE A 257 6.44 5.80 24.24
C ILE A 257 6.66 5.84 25.73
N ASP A 258 5.74 6.48 26.41
CA ASP A 258 5.41 6.14 27.78
C ASP A 258 4.50 4.89 27.73
N ALA A 259 5.02 3.76 28.18
CA ALA A 259 4.29 2.50 28.26
C ALA A 259 2.98 2.58 29.10
N SER A 260 2.72 3.69 29.74
CA SER A 260 1.45 3.96 30.42
C SER A 260 0.34 4.47 29.51
N THR A 261 0.68 4.95 28.30
CA THR A 261 -0.28 5.60 27.41
C THR A 261 -0.73 4.71 26.26
N HIS A 262 0.19 4.00 25.60
CA HIS A 262 -0.12 3.10 24.49
C HIS A 262 0.38 1.69 24.76
N ALA A 263 -0.52 0.71 24.65
CA ALA A 263 -0.23 -0.68 25.01
C ALA A 263 0.43 -1.46 23.88
N TRP A 264 0.16 -1.11 22.64
CA TRP A 264 0.42 -1.96 21.49
C TRP A 264 1.26 -1.26 20.43
N ASP A 265 1.06 0.04 20.23
CA ASP A 265 1.53 0.77 19.08
C ASP A 265 2.28 2.04 19.47
N SER A 266 2.98 2.63 18.52
CA SER A 266 3.80 3.81 18.70
C SER A 266 3.24 5.01 17.93
N PRO A 267 3.33 6.24 18.45
CA PRO A 267 2.95 7.44 17.71
C PRO A 267 3.88 7.77 16.54
N LEU A 268 5.01 7.09 16.42
CA LEU A 268 6.05 7.34 15.43
C LEU A 268 6.44 6.06 14.68
N ALA A 269 7.10 6.23 13.53
CA ALA A 269 7.72 5.14 12.80
C ALA A 269 9.21 5.42 12.53
N VAL A 270 10.04 4.39 12.64
CA VAL A 270 11.43 4.39 12.15
C VAL A 270 11.45 4.07 10.67
N HIS A 271 12.41 4.65 9.94
CA HIS A 271 12.72 4.29 8.58
C HIS A 271 14.19 3.96 8.43
N ALA A 272 14.48 2.80 7.87
CA ALA A 272 15.84 2.40 7.54
C ALA A 272 15.93 1.83 6.12
N VAL A 273 17.07 2.01 5.45
CA VAL A 273 17.29 1.56 4.06
C VAL A 273 18.57 0.76 3.93
N SER A 274 18.50 -0.34 3.17
CA SER A 274 19.63 -1.20 2.81
C SER A 274 19.69 -1.42 1.30
N GLU A 275 20.90 -1.64 0.77
CA GLU A 275 21.11 -1.98 -0.64
C GLU A 275 20.72 -3.44 -0.96
N ASP A 276 20.84 -4.35 0.00
CA ASP A 276 20.65 -5.79 -0.21
C ASP A 276 19.51 -6.42 0.63
N GLY A 277 18.92 -5.64 1.55
CA GLY A 277 17.89 -6.12 2.46
C GLY A 277 18.39 -7.09 3.53
N ILE A 278 19.69 -7.38 3.58
CA ILE A 278 20.26 -8.38 4.50
C ILE A 278 20.90 -7.70 5.71
N LYS A 279 21.54 -6.57 5.50
CA LYS A 279 22.35 -5.88 6.51
C LYS A 279 22.61 -4.42 6.10
N ASP A 280 23.42 -3.73 6.91
CA ASP A 280 23.90 -2.37 6.66
C ASP A 280 22.75 -1.36 6.43
N PHE A 281 21.64 -1.57 7.10
CA PHE A 281 20.52 -0.64 7.10
C PHE A 281 20.95 0.71 7.71
N LYS A 282 20.64 1.79 7.01
CA LYS A 282 20.90 3.16 7.43
C LYS A 282 19.59 3.84 7.76
N ILE A 283 19.53 4.44 8.95
CA ILE A 283 18.35 5.18 9.40
C ILE A 283 18.19 6.44 8.54
N LEU A 284 16.98 6.67 8.08
CA LEU A 284 16.54 7.85 7.37
C LEU A 284 15.59 8.69 8.23
N ALA A 285 15.12 9.81 7.69
CA ALA A 285 14.07 10.59 8.33
C ALA A 285 12.80 9.73 8.51
N PRO A 286 12.12 9.79 9.66
CA PRO A 286 10.92 9.01 9.91
C PRO A 286 9.81 9.36 8.91
N PRO A 287 9.08 8.37 8.39
CA PRO A 287 8.00 8.61 7.45
C PRO A 287 6.72 9.12 8.13
N VAL A 288 6.57 8.77 9.40
CA VAL A 288 5.45 9.19 10.27
C VAL A 288 6.04 9.79 11.54
N ASP A 289 5.81 11.08 11.76
CA ASP A 289 6.27 11.85 12.91
C ASP A 289 5.27 13.00 13.21
N GLU A 290 5.69 14.01 13.93
CA GLU A 290 4.86 15.17 14.28
C GLU A 290 4.24 15.90 13.07
N ARG A 291 4.81 15.76 11.87
CA ARG A 291 4.26 16.34 10.63
C ARG A 291 3.06 15.56 10.12
N THR A 292 2.88 14.34 10.56
CA THR A 292 1.90 13.36 10.04
C THR A 292 0.86 12.94 11.07
N ASN A 293 1.08 13.21 12.35
CA ASN A 293 0.15 12.84 13.40
C ASN A 293 -1.19 13.58 13.25
N PRO A 294 -2.31 12.87 13.12
CA PRO A 294 -3.60 13.50 12.79
C PRO A 294 -4.22 14.28 13.94
N THR A 295 -3.69 14.16 15.16
CA THR A 295 -4.25 14.88 16.32
C THR A 295 -3.71 16.29 16.49
N ASP A 296 -2.66 16.69 15.76
CA ASP A 296 -1.89 17.92 15.97
C ASP A 296 -1.39 18.11 17.42
N LYS A 297 -1.39 17.03 18.20
CA LYS A 297 -1.00 16.98 19.59
C LYS A 297 0.23 16.10 19.77
N PHE A 298 1.24 16.39 19.00
CA PHE A 298 2.49 15.69 19.17
C PHE A 298 3.06 16.10 20.54
N SER A 299 3.13 15.16 21.47
CA SER A 299 3.74 15.47 22.75
C SER A 299 5.24 15.59 22.56
N GLU A 300 5.83 16.67 23.02
CA GLU A 300 7.27 16.75 23.22
C GLU A 300 7.63 15.78 24.34
N TYR A 301 7.88 14.53 23.97
CA TYR A 301 8.38 13.56 24.91
C TYR A 301 9.85 13.88 25.20
N PRO A 302 10.18 14.26 26.43
CA PRO A 302 11.56 14.35 26.85
C PRO A 302 12.13 12.95 27.18
N HIS A 303 11.57 11.90 26.55
CA HIS A 303 12.00 10.54 26.84
C HIS A 303 13.37 10.29 26.22
N PRO A 304 14.34 9.84 27.02
CA PRO A 304 15.55 9.30 26.45
C PRO A 304 15.16 8.14 25.56
N HIS A 305 15.69 8.13 24.34
CA HIS A 305 15.53 6.99 23.45
C HIS A 305 15.82 5.70 24.20
N TRP A 306 14.89 4.77 24.13
CA TRP A 306 14.99 3.48 24.77
C TRP A 306 15.91 2.57 23.99
N HIS A 307 17.19 2.85 24.05
CA HIS A 307 18.16 1.89 23.56
C HIS A 307 18.31 0.81 24.61
N ARG A 308 17.92 -0.39 24.27
CA ARG A 308 18.13 -1.58 25.10
C ARG A 308 19.56 -1.67 25.62
N ASP A 309 20.52 -1.26 24.83
CA ASP A 309 21.95 -1.39 25.07
C ASP A 309 22.63 -0.07 25.46
N ASP A 310 21.89 1.04 25.61
CA ASP A 310 22.50 2.28 26.11
C ASP A 310 22.59 2.27 27.63
N PRO A 311 23.82 2.17 28.20
CA PRO A 311 24.00 2.17 29.64
C PRO A 311 23.48 3.43 30.35
N LYS A 312 23.26 4.53 29.61
CA LYS A 312 22.68 5.75 30.13
C LYS A 312 21.23 5.57 30.55
N ASN A 313 20.50 4.73 29.82
CA ASN A 313 19.10 4.44 30.11
C ASN A 313 18.95 3.47 31.29
N TYR A 314 20.00 2.71 31.60
CA TYR A 314 19.99 1.67 32.62
C TYR A 314 21.24 1.70 33.53
N PRO A 315 21.49 2.79 34.25
CA PRO A 315 22.71 2.92 35.04
C PRO A 315 22.82 1.78 36.07
N GLY A 316 23.80 0.89 35.85
CA GLY A 316 24.09 -0.20 36.75
C GLY A 316 23.13 -1.38 36.77
N LYS A 317 22.22 -1.46 35.80
CA LYS A 317 21.27 -2.59 35.63
C LYS A 317 21.32 -3.13 34.21
N PRO A 318 21.13 -4.45 34.00
CA PRO A 318 20.88 -4.93 32.66
C PRO A 318 19.62 -4.28 32.09
N ALA A 319 19.65 -3.89 30.80
CA ALA A 319 18.49 -3.37 30.12
C ALA A 319 17.29 -4.30 30.36
N PRO A 320 16.13 -3.81 30.79
CA PRO A 320 14.96 -4.65 30.85
C PRO A 320 14.67 -5.15 29.45
N LYS A 321 14.20 -6.39 29.36
CA LYS A 321 13.54 -6.85 28.14
C LYS A 321 12.44 -5.86 27.82
N LYS A 322 12.15 -5.64 26.54
CA LYS A 322 11.09 -4.77 26.03
C LYS A 322 9.90 -4.73 26.98
N VAL A 323 9.58 -3.57 27.45
CA VAL A 323 8.53 -3.38 28.44
C VAL A 323 7.27 -2.97 27.68
N ARG A 324 6.49 -3.94 27.25
CA ARG A 324 5.14 -3.66 26.75
C ARG A 324 4.20 -3.48 27.93
N GLN A 325 3.35 -2.50 27.82
CA GLN A 325 2.43 -2.07 28.87
C GLN A 325 1.55 -3.21 29.39
N HIS A 326 1.06 -4.09 28.55
CA HIS A 326 0.21 -5.21 28.96
C HIS A 326 0.89 -6.21 29.92
N LYS A 327 2.21 -6.14 30.06
CA LYS A 327 3.00 -6.96 30.98
C LYS A 327 3.32 -6.26 32.29
N ILE A 328 2.96 -4.96 32.41
CA ILE A 328 3.19 -4.18 33.62
C ILE A 328 1.85 -3.87 34.28
N LYS A 329 1.81 -4.02 35.59
CA LYS A 329 0.63 -3.68 36.38
C LYS A 329 0.79 -2.28 36.97
N ALA A 330 -0.30 -1.51 36.99
CA ALA A 330 -0.32 -0.21 37.67
C ALA A 330 0.24 -0.32 39.08
N GLY A 331 1.10 0.62 39.46
CA GLY A 331 1.81 0.64 40.73
C GLY A 331 3.04 -0.26 40.80
N GLN A 332 3.34 -1.05 39.79
CA GLN A 332 4.57 -1.84 39.72
C GLN A 332 5.78 -0.92 39.57
N MET A 333 6.84 -1.21 40.34
CA MET A 333 8.11 -0.52 40.14
C MET A 333 8.85 -1.07 38.92
N THR A 334 9.26 -0.18 38.04
CA THR A 334 10.09 -0.47 36.86
C THR A 334 11.47 0.13 37.03
N ALA A 335 12.37 -0.09 36.07
CA ALA A 335 13.67 0.57 36.03
C ALA A 335 13.58 2.11 35.96
N TYR A 336 12.43 2.61 35.51
CA TYR A 336 12.17 4.05 35.31
C TYR A 336 11.32 4.69 36.41
N GLY A 337 10.91 3.93 37.40
CA GLY A 337 10.08 4.39 38.48
C GLY A 337 8.76 3.61 38.60
N LYS A 338 7.81 4.20 39.29
CA LYS A 338 6.50 3.64 39.50
C LYS A 338 5.69 3.79 38.23
N TYR A 339 5.12 2.66 37.73
CA TYR A 339 4.21 2.68 36.61
C TYR A 339 2.85 3.32 37.00
N GLU A 340 2.45 4.33 36.28
CA GLU A 340 1.17 4.98 36.41
C GLU A 340 0.43 4.90 35.08
N ILE A 341 -0.89 4.78 35.12
CA ILE A 341 -1.74 4.76 33.94
C ILE A 341 -2.16 6.20 33.64
N HIS A 342 -1.88 6.65 32.44
CA HIS A 342 -2.30 7.94 31.92
C HIS A 342 -3.19 7.73 30.69
N GLU A 343 -4.01 8.71 30.37
CA GLU A 343 -4.74 8.72 29.11
C GLU A 343 -3.77 9.09 27.97
N PRO A 344 -3.93 8.47 26.78
CA PRO A 344 -3.09 8.78 25.64
C PRO A 344 -3.29 10.23 25.16
N GLU A 345 -2.22 10.88 24.77
CA GLU A 345 -2.25 12.26 24.29
C GLU A 345 -2.33 12.35 22.76
N GLN A 346 -2.07 11.26 22.06
CA GLN A 346 -2.02 11.18 20.59
C GLN A 346 -2.39 9.80 20.09
N ASN A 347 -2.68 9.72 18.79
CA ASN A 347 -2.87 8.43 18.15
C ASN A 347 -1.57 7.63 18.09
N ALA A 348 -1.69 6.32 18.03
CA ALA A 348 -0.57 5.41 17.82
C ALA A 348 -0.81 4.50 16.61
N TYR A 349 0.29 3.96 16.09
CA TYR A 349 0.34 3.18 14.86
C TYR A 349 1.33 2.03 15.01
N GLY A 350 1.00 0.87 14.47
CA GLY A 350 1.86 -0.30 14.51
C GLY A 350 1.59 -1.29 13.38
N ASP A 351 2.30 -2.42 13.36
CA ASP A 351 2.06 -3.49 12.37
C ASP A 351 2.00 -2.97 10.93
N TRP A 352 3.09 -2.37 10.48
CA TRP A 352 3.16 -1.66 9.22
C TRP A 352 3.11 -2.57 7.99
N ALA A 353 2.38 -2.16 6.97
CA ALA A 353 2.40 -2.72 5.62
C ALA A 353 2.54 -1.62 4.57
N ALA A 354 3.19 -1.91 3.45
CA ALA A 354 3.49 -0.92 2.41
C ALA A 354 3.16 -1.44 1.02
N ILE A 355 2.67 -0.54 0.14
CA ILE A 355 2.46 -0.80 -1.29
C ILE A 355 2.59 0.51 -2.08
N ALA A 356 3.05 0.43 -3.33
CA ALA A 356 3.05 1.56 -4.26
C ALA A 356 2.11 1.29 -5.43
N ILE A 357 1.26 2.27 -5.76
CA ILE A 357 0.26 2.18 -6.82
C ILE A 357 0.37 3.40 -7.72
N GLY A 358 0.77 3.20 -8.97
CA GLY A 358 0.94 4.30 -9.92
C GLY A 358 1.97 5.35 -9.50
N GLY A 359 2.95 4.97 -8.68
CA GLY A 359 3.96 5.88 -8.14
C GLY A 359 3.56 6.57 -6.83
N GLN A 360 2.33 6.43 -6.38
CA GLN A 360 1.89 6.86 -5.06
C GLN A 360 2.16 5.74 -4.05
N HIS A 361 2.75 6.07 -2.91
CA HIS A 361 3.06 5.13 -1.84
C HIS A 361 1.97 5.18 -0.76
N TYR A 362 1.64 4.02 -0.24
CA TYR A 362 0.66 3.82 0.83
C TYR A 362 1.27 3.00 1.94
N LEU A 363 0.99 3.41 3.18
CA LEU A 363 1.24 2.62 4.38
C LEU A 363 -0.10 2.27 5.02
N PHE A 364 -0.23 1.03 5.45
CA PHE A 364 -1.32 0.55 6.29
C PHE A 364 -0.74 0.15 7.63
N CYS A 365 -1.54 0.25 8.67
CA CYS A 365 -1.08 -0.05 10.02
C CYS A 365 -2.26 -0.38 10.93
N ASP A 366 -1.97 -0.92 12.08
CA ASP A 366 -2.84 -0.78 13.23
C ASP A 366 -2.97 0.70 13.57
N PHE A 367 -4.18 1.15 13.79
CA PHE A 367 -4.50 2.49 14.22
C PHE A 367 -5.18 2.45 15.58
N ASP A 368 -4.46 2.91 16.61
CA ASP A 368 -4.96 3.07 17.98
C ASP A 368 -5.29 4.54 18.22
N PRO A 369 -6.59 4.91 18.20
CA PRO A 369 -7.00 6.30 18.33
C PRO A 369 -6.78 6.84 19.75
N VAL A 370 -6.49 8.13 19.87
CA VAL A 370 -6.40 8.81 21.15
C VAL A 370 -7.70 8.72 21.95
N ASP A 371 -8.83 8.76 21.26
CA ASP A 371 -10.14 8.57 21.86
C ASP A 371 -10.59 7.11 21.68
N GLY A 372 -10.69 6.35 22.78
CA GLY A 372 -11.13 4.95 22.75
C GLY A 372 -10.03 3.95 22.40
N HIS A 373 -8.80 4.23 22.82
CA HIS A 373 -7.61 3.39 22.60
C HIS A 373 -7.76 1.94 23.10
N GLY A 374 -6.83 1.11 22.64
CA GLY A 374 -6.74 -0.32 22.97
C GLY A 374 -7.43 -1.21 21.96
N LYS A 375 -7.21 -2.55 22.08
CA LYS A 375 -7.58 -3.56 21.07
C LYS A 375 -8.97 -3.43 20.47
N GLN A 376 -9.96 -3.02 21.25
CA GLN A 376 -11.35 -2.89 20.80
C GLN A 376 -11.60 -1.60 20.01
N GLY A 377 -10.79 -0.58 20.25
CA GLY A 377 -10.85 0.71 19.55
C GLY A 377 -10.01 0.75 18.29
N MET A 378 -9.06 -0.17 18.11
CA MET A 378 -8.16 -0.21 16.96
C MET A 378 -8.89 -0.49 15.65
N SER A 379 -8.33 0.00 14.58
CA SER A 379 -8.78 -0.20 13.19
C SER A 379 -7.57 -0.18 12.26
N VAL A 380 -7.76 -0.41 10.97
CA VAL A 380 -6.70 -0.20 9.98
C VAL A 380 -6.59 1.27 9.65
N GLY A 381 -5.48 1.90 9.99
CA GLY A 381 -5.12 3.22 9.53
C GLY A 381 -4.40 3.17 8.18
N TRP A 382 -4.47 4.27 7.41
CA TRP A 382 -3.73 4.36 6.17
C TRP A 382 -3.20 5.76 5.90
N PHE A 383 -2.04 5.78 5.28
CA PHE A 383 -1.28 6.98 4.94
C PHE A 383 -0.89 6.97 3.48
N THR A 384 -0.59 8.15 2.93
CA THR A 384 -0.10 8.28 1.56
C THR A 384 1.05 9.27 1.45
N ALA A 385 1.97 9.01 0.51
CA ALA A 385 3.07 9.89 0.15
C ALA A 385 3.47 9.71 -1.31
N SER A 386 4.11 10.72 -1.90
CA SER A 386 4.67 10.63 -3.25
C SER A 386 5.99 9.86 -3.32
N SER A 387 6.58 9.52 -2.18
CA SER A 387 7.82 8.75 -2.04
C SER A 387 7.74 7.86 -0.81
N ILE A 388 8.43 6.71 -0.84
CA ILE A 388 8.60 5.86 0.36
C ILE A 388 9.34 6.58 1.48
N ASP A 389 10.14 7.58 1.16
CA ASP A 389 10.84 8.40 2.14
C ASP A 389 9.92 9.37 2.90
N GLY A 390 8.64 9.46 2.53
CA GLY A 390 7.67 10.34 3.17
C GLY A 390 7.92 11.83 2.94
N PRO A 391 7.45 12.72 3.83
CA PRO A 391 6.56 12.39 4.94
C PRO A 391 5.21 11.88 4.45
N PHE A 392 4.65 10.91 5.14
CA PHE A 392 3.33 10.38 4.84
C PHE A 392 2.24 11.23 5.50
N LYS A 393 1.13 11.38 4.79
CA LYS A 393 -0.07 12.04 5.29
C LYS A 393 -1.07 10.98 5.74
N PHE A 394 -1.56 11.08 6.97
CA PHE A 394 -2.70 10.27 7.42
C PHE A 394 -3.95 10.62 6.62
N CYS A 395 -4.68 9.61 6.16
CA CYS A 395 -5.84 9.78 5.30
C CYS A 395 -7.13 9.27 5.91
N GLY A 396 -7.06 8.38 6.89
CA GLY A 396 -8.24 7.82 7.54
C GLY A 396 -8.01 6.41 8.06
N ASN A 397 -9.09 5.79 8.51
CA ASN A 397 -9.09 4.44 9.03
C ASN A 397 -10.33 3.66 8.61
N VAL A 398 -10.23 2.33 8.61
CA VAL A 398 -11.29 1.42 8.21
C VAL A 398 -11.30 0.16 9.06
N GLY A 399 -12.47 -0.45 9.23
CA GLY A 399 -12.62 -1.64 10.05
C GLY A 399 -12.57 -1.36 11.54
N LYS A 400 -12.26 -2.38 12.33
CA LYS A 400 -12.16 -2.32 13.79
C LYS A 400 -11.48 -3.58 14.35
N GLY A 401 -11.03 -3.49 15.58
CA GLY A 401 -10.35 -4.57 16.28
C GLY A 401 -8.84 -4.43 16.17
N HIS A 402 -8.09 -5.47 16.42
CA HIS A 402 -6.62 -5.52 16.33
C HIS A 402 -6.22 -6.17 15.00
N PRO A 403 -6.04 -5.40 13.95
CA PRO A 403 -6.04 -5.92 12.59
C PRO A 403 -4.72 -6.53 12.11
N ASP A 404 -3.54 -6.08 12.55
CA ASP A 404 -2.23 -6.48 12.04
C ASP A 404 -2.29 -6.59 10.49
N PRO A 405 -2.47 -5.49 9.75
CA PRO A 405 -2.83 -5.54 8.34
C PRO A 405 -1.66 -5.86 7.43
N ASP A 406 -1.93 -6.57 6.34
CA ASP A 406 -1.05 -6.57 5.16
C ASP A 406 -1.87 -6.40 3.88
N ILE A 407 -1.24 -5.92 2.82
CA ILE A 407 -1.89 -5.51 1.58
C ILE A 407 -1.23 -6.15 0.36
N MET A 408 -2.04 -6.63 -0.58
CA MET A 408 -1.58 -7.22 -1.83
C MET A 408 -2.48 -6.86 -3.00
N PHE A 409 -1.91 -6.74 -4.19
CA PHE A 409 -2.64 -6.75 -5.45
C PHE A 409 -2.65 -8.16 -6.05
N ALA A 410 -3.85 -8.67 -6.34
CA ALA A 410 -4.06 -9.96 -6.98
C ALA A 410 -5.39 -9.95 -7.75
N GLU A 411 -5.52 -10.75 -8.80
CA GLU A 411 -6.76 -10.93 -9.56
C GLU A 411 -7.44 -9.59 -9.96
N GLY A 412 -6.63 -8.59 -10.31
CA GLY A 412 -7.11 -7.28 -10.75
C GLY A 412 -7.71 -6.40 -9.66
N GLN A 413 -7.56 -6.76 -8.39
CA GLN A 413 -8.05 -6.00 -7.24
C GLN A 413 -7.05 -6.03 -6.07
N PHE A 414 -7.32 -5.23 -5.05
CA PHE A 414 -6.50 -5.20 -3.84
C PHE A 414 -7.15 -6.06 -2.75
N TYR A 415 -6.32 -6.73 -1.98
CA TYR A 415 -6.72 -7.50 -0.81
C TYR A 415 -5.97 -6.99 0.39
N LEU A 416 -6.71 -6.54 1.40
CA LEU A 416 -6.21 -6.28 2.72
C LEU A 416 -6.56 -7.50 3.58
N VAL A 417 -5.56 -8.09 4.22
CA VAL A 417 -5.76 -9.17 5.17
C VAL A 417 -5.52 -8.65 6.58
N THR A 418 -6.21 -9.23 7.54
CA THR A 418 -6.03 -8.90 8.94
C THR A 418 -5.70 -10.15 9.76
N GLN A 419 -5.47 -10.00 11.05
CA GLN A 419 -5.07 -11.04 11.98
C GLN A 419 -5.96 -12.30 11.91
N THR A 420 -7.21 -12.13 11.52
CA THR A 420 -8.11 -13.23 11.26
C THR A 420 -8.13 -13.56 9.77
N PRO A 421 -7.55 -14.69 9.31
CA PRO A 421 -7.38 -14.98 7.87
C PRO A 421 -8.68 -15.11 7.07
N ASN A 422 -9.82 -15.11 7.73
CA ASN A 422 -11.13 -15.07 7.06
C ASN A 422 -11.65 -13.64 6.86
N ASP A 423 -10.96 -12.65 7.39
CA ASP A 423 -11.31 -11.23 7.29
C ASP A 423 -10.50 -10.55 6.17
N PHE A 424 -10.49 -11.18 5.02
CA PHE A 424 -10.02 -10.51 3.80
C PHE A 424 -11.03 -9.47 3.38
N VAL A 425 -10.55 -8.28 3.13
CA VAL A 425 -11.37 -7.20 2.60
C VAL A 425 -10.77 -6.70 1.30
N SER A 426 -11.63 -6.29 0.39
CA SER A 426 -11.19 -5.55 -0.79
C SER A 426 -11.46 -4.09 -0.54
N PRO A 427 -10.43 -3.31 -0.23
CA PRO A 427 -10.60 -1.89 -0.08
C PRO A 427 -10.87 -1.26 -1.46
N GLY A 428 -11.74 -0.33 -1.48
CA GLY A 428 -12.08 0.48 -2.65
C GLY A 428 -12.59 1.82 -2.16
N PRO A 429 -13.11 2.67 -2.98
CA PRO A 429 -13.45 2.55 -4.39
C PRO A 429 -12.31 2.95 -5.34
N TRP A 430 -12.52 2.61 -6.60
CA TRP A 430 -11.66 2.96 -7.73
C TRP A 430 -12.49 3.70 -8.77
N VAL A 431 -11.85 4.39 -9.74
CA VAL A 431 -12.57 4.92 -10.90
C VAL A 431 -13.10 3.75 -11.73
N GLU A 432 -14.33 3.41 -11.46
CA GLU A 432 -15.12 2.43 -12.21
C GLU A 432 -16.57 2.90 -12.26
N THR A 433 -17.38 2.34 -13.15
CA THR A 433 -18.78 2.71 -13.31
C THR A 433 -18.99 4.21 -13.60
N VAL A 434 -18.02 4.81 -14.27
CA VAL A 434 -18.05 6.18 -14.79
C VAL A 434 -18.18 6.13 -16.30
N GLU A 435 -19.15 6.82 -16.85
CA GLU A 435 -19.32 7.04 -18.28
C GLU A 435 -19.15 8.53 -18.60
N VAL A 436 -18.54 8.81 -19.72
CA VAL A 436 -18.32 10.17 -20.20
C VAL A 436 -18.69 10.33 -21.67
N ARG A 437 -19.16 11.50 -22.05
CA ARG A 437 -19.20 11.97 -23.42
C ARG A 437 -18.70 13.39 -23.50
N VAL A 438 -18.16 13.76 -24.66
CA VAL A 438 -17.61 15.10 -24.90
C VAL A 438 -18.30 15.75 -26.09
N GLY A 439 -18.71 16.98 -25.88
CA GLY A 439 -19.35 17.82 -26.87
C GLY A 439 -18.41 18.89 -27.41
N VAL A 440 -18.58 19.28 -28.66
CA VAL A 440 -17.72 20.21 -29.38
C VAL A 440 -18.54 21.33 -30.00
N ASP A 441 -18.13 22.57 -29.75
CA ASP A 441 -18.55 23.79 -30.46
C ASP A 441 -17.63 23.97 -31.68
N THR A 442 -18.12 23.68 -32.86
CA THR A 442 -17.32 23.70 -34.11
C THR A 442 -17.39 25.01 -34.86
N ASN A 443 -18.42 25.84 -34.56
CA ASN A 443 -18.78 27.05 -35.29
C ASN A 443 -18.57 28.36 -34.51
N ASN A 444 -18.14 28.27 -33.23
CA ASN A 444 -17.84 29.38 -32.30
C ASN A 444 -19.09 30.18 -31.85
N ASP A 445 -20.26 29.54 -31.79
CA ASP A 445 -21.49 30.20 -31.33
C ASP A 445 -21.75 30.00 -29.81
N ALA A 446 -20.80 29.40 -29.09
CA ALA A 446 -20.87 29.04 -27.68
C ALA A 446 -21.93 27.97 -27.34
N LYS A 447 -22.24 27.11 -28.30
CA LYS A 447 -23.09 25.94 -28.10
C LYS A 447 -22.40 24.69 -28.61
N VAL A 448 -22.72 23.57 -28.01
CA VAL A 448 -22.24 22.27 -28.52
C VAL A 448 -23.03 21.89 -29.76
N ASP A 449 -22.34 21.66 -30.87
CA ASP A 449 -22.92 21.21 -32.15
C ASP A 449 -23.02 19.69 -32.24
N THR A 450 -22.06 19.00 -31.63
CA THR A 450 -21.98 17.53 -31.73
C THR A 450 -21.44 16.94 -30.43
N TRP A 451 -21.91 15.74 -30.10
CA TRP A 451 -21.48 14.95 -28.96
C TRP A 451 -20.87 13.65 -29.41
N SER A 452 -19.84 13.18 -28.69
CA SER A 452 -19.41 11.78 -28.80
C SER A 452 -20.49 10.83 -28.28
N GLU A 453 -20.37 9.56 -28.61
CA GLU A 453 -21.08 8.53 -27.87
C GLU A 453 -20.62 8.46 -26.42
N TRP A 454 -21.49 7.94 -25.54
CA TRP A 454 -21.11 7.63 -24.17
C TRP A 454 -20.07 6.52 -24.14
N GLN A 455 -19.00 6.72 -23.39
CA GLN A 455 -17.96 5.74 -23.19
C GLN A 455 -17.73 5.50 -21.71
N ALA A 456 -17.72 4.23 -21.30
CA ALA A 456 -17.29 3.85 -19.97
C ALA A 456 -15.78 4.01 -19.84
N VAL A 457 -15.35 4.60 -18.72
CA VAL A 457 -13.95 4.75 -18.35
C VAL A 457 -13.68 4.03 -17.04
N LYS A 458 -12.51 3.43 -16.93
CA LYS A 458 -12.13 2.61 -15.78
C LYS A 458 -10.63 2.70 -15.56
N GLU A 459 -10.20 2.78 -14.30
CA GLU A 459 -8.81 2.57 -13.94
C GLU A 459 -8.39 1.13 -14.21
N GLY A 460 -7.17 0.96 -14.68
CA GLY A 460 -6.55 -0.33 -14.85
C GLY A 460 -5.37 -0.49 -13.92
N TYR A 461 -5.14 -1.70 -13.45
CA TYR A 461 -4.02 -2.05 -12.60
C TYR A 461 -3.28 -3.24 -13.19
N ASP A 462 -1.97 -3.27 -13.02
CA ASP A 462 -1.12 -4.35 -13.51
C ASP A 462 0.11 -4.51 -12.62
N TYR A 463 0.71 -5.68 -12.66
CA TYR A 463 1.92 -5.99 -11.91
C TYR A 463 3.13 -5.26 -12.47
N THR A 464 4.06 -4.93 -11.58
CA THR A 464 5.39 -4.48 -11.97
C THR A 464 6.34 -5.67 -11.95
N PRO A 465 6.84 -6.15 -13.11
CA PRO A 465 7.70 -7.33 -13.15
C PRO A 465 8.91 -7.20 -12.23
N GLY A 466 9.14 -8.22 -11.40
CA GLY A 466 10.27 -8.26 -10.46
C GLY A 466 10.07 -7.49 -9.15
N PHE A 467 8.87 -6.95 -8.91
CA PHE A 467 8.54 -6.24 -7.68
C PHE A 467 7.20 -6.72 -7.13
N SER A 468 7.17 -7.12 -5.87
CA SER A 468 5.98 -7.68 -5.22
C SER A 468 4.99 -6.60 -4.76
N LYS A 469 5.47 -5.41 -4.43
CA LYS A 469 4.69 -4.33 -3.81
C LYS A 469 4.56 -3.08 -4.70
N HIS A 470 4.80 -3.22 -6.00
CA HIS A 470 4.60 -2.14 -6.97
C HIS A 470 3.52 -2.51 -7.98
N VAL A 471 2.48 -1.71 -8.03
CA VAL A 471 1.35 -1.87 -8.94
C VAL A 471 1.33 -0.71 -9.93
N LYS A 472 1.33 -1.04 -11.23
CA LYS A 472 1.12 -0.04 -12.27
C LYS A 472 -0.33 0.39 -12.27
N LYS A 473 -0.56 1.68 -12.45
CA LYS A 473 -1.90 2.25 -12.62
C LYS A 473 -2.03 2.83 -14.02
N LYS A 474 -3.12 2.53 -14.68
CA LYS A 474 -3.55 3.17 -15.92
C LYS A 474 -4.78 3.99 -15.59
N SER A 475 -4.71 5.29 -15.81
CA SER A 475 -5.79 6.21 -15.57
C SER A 475 -7.04 5.88 -16.38
N ALA A 476 -8.20 6.14 -15.84
CA ALA A 476 -9.46 6.05 -16.53
C ALA A 476 -9.52 7.14 -17.60
N ALA A 477 -9.46 6.79 -18.87
CA ALA A 477 -9.36 7.77 -19.95
C ALA A 477 -10.24 7.40 -21.15
N MET A 478 -10.68 8.43 -21.88
CA MET A 478 -11.32 8.31 -23.20
C MET A 478 -10.45 9.04 -24.23
N ASP A 479 -10.16 8.36 -25.34
CA ASP A 479 -9.50 8.96 -26.50
C ASP A 479 -10.47 9.90 -27.24
N LEU A 480 -10.08 11.14 -27.42
CA LEU A 480 -10.86 12.18 -28.10
C LEU A 480 -10.29 12.56 -29.48
N SER A 481 -9.25 11.90 -29.95
CA SER A 481 -8.54 12.23 -31.19
C SER A 481 -9.44 12.18 -32.44
N LYS A 482 -10.57 11.46 -32.36
CA LYS A 482 -11.55 11.33 -33.45
C LYS A 482 -12.63 12.41 -33.43
N LEU A 483 -12.67 13.28 -32.41
CA LEU A 483 -13.61 14.38 -32.36
C LEU A 483 -13.24 15.47 -33.38
N PRO A 484 -14.23 16.21 -33.91
CA PRO A 484 -13.94 17.35 -34.76
C PRO A 484 -13.16 18.43 -33.99
N GLN A 485 -12.44 19.23 -34.73
CA GLN A 485 -11.81 20.43 -34.18
C GLN A 485 -12.89 21.45 -33.78
N GLY A 486 -12.70 22.11 -32.64
CA GLY A 486 -13.67 23.05 -32.11
C GLY A 486 -13.06 24.26 -31.42
N PHE A 487 -13.90 25.28 -31.26
CA PHE A 487 -13.61 26.46 -30.46
C PHE A 487 -14.02 26.30 -28.99
N GLY A 488 -14.84 25.26 -28.71
CA GLY A 488 -15.29 24.99 -27.36
C GLY A 488 -15.48 23.49 -27.13
N PHE A 489 -15.26 23.08 -25.87
CA PHE A 489 -15.44 21.69 -25.44
C PHE A 489 -16.21 21.64 -24.13
N GLN A 490 -17.13 20.71 -24.03
CA GLN A 490 -17.94 20.45 -22.85
C GLN A 490 -18.02 18.95 -22.63
N PHE A 491 -18.00 18.49 -21.39
CA PHE A 491 -18.19 17.07 -21.12
C PHE A 491 -19.39 16.83 -20.19
N GLU A 492 -19.97 15.67 -20.33
CA GLU A 492 -20.97 15.13 -19.41
C GLU A 492 -20.45 13.83 -18.80
N VAL A 493 -20.68 13.66 -17.52
CA VAL A 493 -20.30 12.48 -16.76
C VAL A 493 -21.53 11.86 -16.11
N ARG A 494 -21.59 10.54 -16.16
CA ARG A 494 -22.54 9.71 -15.43
C ARG A 494 -21.77 8.80 -14.51
N MET A 495 -22.12 8.80 -13.21
CA MET A 495 -21.53 7.98 -12.19
C MET A 495 -22.59 7.06 -11.63
N THR A 496 -22.28 5.76 -11.51
CA THR A 496 -23.22 4.77 -10.98
C THR A 496 -22.63 4.11 -9.74
N ASP A 497 -23.33 4.22 -8.61
CA ASP A 497 -22.95 3.56 -7.37
C ASP A 497 -23.10 2.02 -7.53
N THR A 498 -22.03 1.29 -7.19
CA THR A 498 -22.04 -0.17 -7.26
C THR A 498 -22.60 -0.75 -5.97
N THR A 499 -23.84 -1.19 -6.01
CA THR A 499 -24.46 -1.88 -4.86
C THR A 499 -23.77 -3.20 -4.51
N LYS A 500 -23.08 -3.82 -5.47
CA LYS A 500 -22.39 -5.10 -5.29
C LYS A 500 -21.24 -5.02 -4.29
N ASN A 501 -20.49 -3.92 -4.33
CA ASN A 501 -19.32 -3.71 -3.48
C ASN A 501 -19.53 -2.61 -2.43
N LYS A 502 -20.74 -2.04 -2.34
CA LYS A 502 -21.05 -0.89 -1.48
C LYS A 502 -20.08 0.29 -1.68
N SER A 503 -19.45 0.38 -2.84
CA SER A 503 -18.51 1.44 -3.15
C SER A 503 -19.13 2.45 -4.12
N LYS A 504 -18.81 3.72 -3.89
CA LYS A 504 -19.21 4.83 -4.75
C LYS A 504 -18.01 5.25 -5.58
N PRO A 505 -18.17 5.50 -6.88
CA PRO A 505 -17.11 6.16 -7.63
C PRO A 505 -16.86 7.55 -7.03
N ILE A 506 -15.59 7.87 -6.78
CA ILE A 506 -15.16 9.17 -6.28
C ILE A 506 -14.15 9.72 -7.27
N LEU A 507 -14.35 10.94 -7.74
CA LEU A 507 -13.41 11.60 -8.63
C LEU A 507 -12.77 12.78 -7.92
N ASP A 508 -11.45 12.83 -7.90
CA ASP A 508 -10.68 13.95 -7.35
C ASP A 508 -10.09 14.84 -8.44
N SER A 509 -9.95 14.32 -9.67
CA SER A 509 -9.59 15.19 -10.80
C SER A 509 -10.12 14.72 -12.14
N ILE A 510 -10.28 15.68 -13.04
CA ILE A 510 -10.54 15.49 -14.47
C ILE A 510 -9.55 16.36 -15.24
N GLU A 511 -8.95 15.79 -16.28
CA GLU A 511 -8.04 16.51 -17.15
C GLU A 511 -8.41 16.28 -18.62
N LEU A 512 -8.57 17.37 -19.37
CA LEU A 512 -8.67 17.34 -20.83
C LEU A 512 -7.40 17.91 -21.44
N GLN A 513 -6.87 17.19 -22.41
CA GLN A 513 -5.67 17.59 -23.15
C GLN A 513 -6.04 18.02 -24.57
N PHE A 514 -5.44 19.13 -24.99
CA PHE A 514 -5.68 19.73 -26.31
C PHE A 514 -4.36 19.98 -27.04
N ASN A 515 -4.40 19.85 -28.36
CA ASN A 515 -3.33 20.30 -29.23
C ASN A 515 -3.77 21.53 -30.02
N ASN A 516 -2.83 22.41 -30.27
CA ASN A 516 -3.03 23.49 -31.23
C ASN A 516 -3.24 22.87 -32.62
N VAL A 517 -4.23 23.36 -33.33
CA VAL A 517 -4.37 23.03 -34.74
C VAL A 517 -3.24 23.74 -35.47
N LYS A 518 -2.41 23.01 -36.20
CA LYS A 518 -1.44 23.63 -37.09
C LYS A 518 -2.22 24.41 -38.14
N PRO A 519 -1.88 25.69 -38.39
CA PRO A 519 -2.53 26.50 -39.39
C PRO A 519 -2.44 25.91 -40.80
#